data_5491396dc0b49e494f356a004d2ecaba
#
_entry.id   5491396dc0b49e494f356a004d2ecaba
#
_cell.length_a   1.000
_cell.length_b   1.000
_cell.length_c   1.000
_cell.angle_alpha   90.00
_cell.angle_beta   90.00
_cell.angle_gamma   90.00
#
_symmetry.space_group_name_H-M   'P 1'
#
loop_
_entity.id
_entity.type
_entity.pdbx_description
1 polymer ?
#
loop_
_entity_poly.entity_id
_entity_poly.type
_entity_poly.pdbx_seq_one_letter_code
_entity_poly.pdbx_strand_id
1 'polypeptide(L)'
;MTRLMPVVLALLSFTGCTLIDQRTFAPSPEAQAQPAPPPAPVVLDARTPLVTIDYTVPSPNYAELLHYAVHAAESRDADVQYDVVSVLKTTSEVAAGQERAIGVMRAIMRERVPATRIHLGVRTDPALVASQVRVYVR
;
A
#
# COMPACT_ATOMS: atom_id res chain seq x y z
N MET A 1 9.66 34.30 69.39
CA MET A 1 8.70 35.04 68.53
C MET A 1 8.24 34.13 67.42
N THR A 2 7.06 33.64 67.58
CA THR A 2 6.40 32.60 66.80
C THR A 2 5.82 33.19 65.53
N ARG A 3 6.14 32.67 64.35
CA ARG A 3 5.36 32.94 63.16
C ARG A 3 4.92 31.62 62.55
N LEU A 4 3.66 31.31 62.73
CA LEU A 4 2.90 30.27 62.06
C LEU A 4 2.73 30.66 60.60
N MET A 5 3.10 29.74 59.73
CA MET A 5 2.82 29.83 58.32
C MET A 5 1.64 28.88 58.01
N PRO A 6 0.54 29.35 57.46
CA PRO A 6 -0.56 28.46 57.09
C PRO A 6 -0.22 27.68 55.82
N VAL A 7 -0.29 26.38 55.90
CA VAL A 7 -0.23 25.46 54.77
C VAL A 7 -1.55 25.57 54.00
N VAL A 8 -1.50 26.16 52.82
CA VAL A 8 -2.61 26.16 51.89
C VAL A 8 -2.61 24.80 51.18
N LEU A 9 -3.54 23.96 51.61
CA LEU A 9 -3.83 22.67 51.00
C LEU A 9 -4.60 22.91 49.67
N ALA A 10 -3.91 22.91 48.54
CA ALA A 10 -4.53 22.95 47.24
C ALA A 10 -5.14 21.57 46.93
N LEU A 11 -6.46 21.48 47.05
CA LEU A 11 -7.26 20.36 46.58
C LEU A 11 -7.26 20.39 45.02
N LEU A 12 -6.39 19.57 44.40
CA LEU A 12 -6.45 19.23 42.99
C LEU A 12 -7.66 18.33 42.78
N SER A 13 -8.74 18.93 42.32
CA SER A 13 -9.89 18.21 41.79
C SER A 13 -9.47 17.47 40.51
N PHE A 14 -9.19 16.18 40.62
CA PHE A 14 -9.13 15.29 39.47
C PHE A 14 -10.53 15.17 38.91
N THR A 15 -10.84 15.95 37.87
CA THR A 15 -12.00 15.72 37.03
C THR A 15 -11.74 14.39 36.31
N GLY A 16 -12.47 13.37 36.73
CA GLY A 16 -12.38 12.03 36.19
C GLY A 16 -12.56 12.02 34.69
N CYS A 17 -11.60 11.41 34.00
CA CYS A 17 -11.81 10.94 32.65
C CYS A 17 -13.04 10.05 32.67
N THR A 18 -14.10 10.44 31.99
CA THR A 18 -15.21 9.56 31.70
C THR A 18 -14.63 8.35 30.96
N LEU A 19 -14.62 7.21 31.65
CA LEU A 19 -14.28 5.93 31.05
C LEU A 19 -15.19 5.76 29.84
N ILE A 20 -14.59 5.74 28.64
CA ILE A 20 -15.29 5.40 27.43
C ILE A 20 -15.84 4.00 27.66
N ASP A 21 -17.17 3.89 27.72
CA ASP A 21 -17.84 2.61 27.93
C ASP A 21 -17.47 1.67 26.77
N GLN A 22 -16.75 0.60 27.05
CA GLN A 22 -16.35 -0.41 26.05
C GLN A 22 -17.55 -1.02 25.32
N ARG A 23 -18.77 -0.87 25.87
CA ARG A 23 -20.00 -1.28 25.21
C ARG A 23 -20.32 -0.45 23.98
N THR A 24 -19.80 0.76 23.86
CA THR A 24 -19.95 1.61 22.66
C THR A 24 -19.24 1.02 21.45
N PHE A 25 -18.26 0.15 21.65
CA PHE A 25 -17.53 -0.55 20.59
C PHE A 25 -17.95 -2.01 20.40
N ALA A 26 -18.86 -2.51 21.23
CA ALA A 26 -19.45 -3.81 20.99
C ALA A 26 -20.37 -3.71 19.77
N PRO A 27 -20.18 -4.52 18.73
CA PRO A 27 -21.08 -4.50 17.57
C PRO A 27 -22.48 -4.85 18.07
N SER A 28 -23.46 -3.99 17.76
CA SER A 28 -24.86 -4.27 18.07
C SER A 28 -25.26 -5.61 17.47
N PRO A 29 -26.08 -6.42 18.15
CA PRO A 29 -26.56 -7.70 17.62
C PRO A 29 -27.20 -7.57 16.22
N GLU A 30 -27.78 -6.43 15.90
CA GLU A 30 -28.34 -6.10 14.59
C GLU A 30 -27.27 -5.87 13.51
N ALA A 31 -26.04 -5.43 13.89
CA ALA A 31 -24.94 -5.25 12.94
C ALA A 31 -24.36 -6.59 12.45
N GLN A 32 -24.60 -7.68 13.18
CA GLN A 32 -24.16 -9.02 12.79
C GLN A 32 -25.07 -9.67 11.72
N ALA A 33 -26.28 -9.15 11.52
CA ALA A 33 -27.23 -9.62 10.53
C ALA A 33 -27.13 -8.90 9.18
N GLN A 34 -26.24 -7.92 9.05
CA GLN A 34 -26.05 -7.21 7.79
C GLN A 34 -25.26 -8.10 6.83
N PRO A 35 -25.85 -8.47 5.67
CA PRO A 35 -25.11 -9.22 4.65
C PRO A 35 -23.80 -8.50 4.35
N ALA A 36 -22.71 -9.23 4.25
CA ALA A 36 -21.44 -8.65 3.81
C ALA A 36 -21.68 -7.87 2.51
N PRO A 37 -21.18 -6.62 2.39
CA PRO A 37 -21.33 -5.88 1.15
C PRO A 37 -20.76 -6.73 0.01
N PRO A 38 -21.41 -6.75 -1.16
CA PRO A 38 -20.91 -7.50 -2.30
C PRO A 38 -19.46 -7.09 -2.57
N PRO A 39 -18.58 -8.02 -2.94
CA PRO A 39 -17.19 -7.71 -3.23
C PRO A 39 -17.16 -6.59 -4.27
N ALA A 40 -16.38 -5.55 -4.00
CA ALA A 40 -16.20 -4.44 -4.92
C ALA A 40 -15.77 -4.99 -6.30
N PRO A 41 -16.32 -4.48 -7.41
CA PRO A 41 -15.95 -4.96 -8.73
C PRO A 41 -14.43 -4.81 -8.90
N VAL A 42 -13.78 -5.88 -9.35
CA VAL A 42 -12.36 -5.86 -9.69
C VAL A 42 -12.21 -4.91 -10.87
N VAL A 43 -11.71 -3.71 -10.62
CA VAL A 43 -11.41 -2.75 -11.68
C VAL A 43 -10.16 -3.27 -12.40
N LEU A 44 -10.36 -3.94 -13.52
CA LEU A 44 -9.27 -4.32 -14.41
C LEU A 44 -8.71 -3.05 -15.05
N ASP A 45 -7.40 -2.87 -14.95
CA ASP A 45 -6.72 -1.80 -15.66
C ASP A 45 -6.75 -2.11 -17.16
N ALA A 46 -7.45 -1.28 -17.93
CA ALA A 46 -7.60 -1.46 -19.38
C ALA A 46 -6.32 -1.10 -20.15
N ARG A 47 -5.32 -0.48 -19.48
CA ARG A 47 -4.04 -0.15 -20.12
C ARG A 47 -3.23 -1.41 -20.41
N THR A 48 -2.50 -1.39 -21.52
CA THR A 48 -1.51 -2.43 -21.81
C THR A 48 -0.25 -2.17 -20.98
N PRO A 49 0.22 -3.15 -20.19
CA PRO A 49 1.46 -2.97 -19.45
C PRO A 49 2.65 -2.91 -20.39
N LEU A 50 3.61 -2.04 -20.08
CA LEU A 50 4.90 -1.96 -20.74
C LEU A 50 5.71 -3.25 -20.50
N VAL A 51 5.68 -3.74 -19.26
CA VAL A 51 6.33 -4.99 -18.83
C VAL A 51 5.41 -5.70 -17.84
N THR A 52 5.33 -7.02 -17.98
CA THR A 52 4.72 -7.92 -16.99
C THR A 52 5.77 -8.89 -16.47
N ILE A 53 5.93 -8.96 -15.17
CA ILE A 53 6.87 -9.83 -14.48
C ILE A 53 6.06 -10.86 -13.70
N ASP A 54 6.13 -12.12 -14.10
CA ASP A 54 5.44 -13.22 -13.43
C ASP A 54 6.30 -13.81 -12.32
N TYR A 55 5.71 -13.95 -11.14
CA TYR A 55 6.37 -14.56 -9.98
C TYR A 55 5.95 -16.03 -9.80
N THR A 56 5.95 -16.79 -10.89
CA THR A 56 5.87 -18.26 -10.86
C THR A 56 7.10 -18.87 -10.22
N VAL A 57 8.23 -18.16 -10.31
CA VAL A 57 9.49 -18.45 -9.61
C VAL A 57 9.80 -17.32 -8.63
N PRO A 58 10.49 -17.60 -7.51
CA PRO A 58 10.75 -16.59 -6.47
C PRO A 58 11.56 -15.38 -6.94
N SER A 59 12.47 -15.57 -7.89
CA SER A 59 13.37 -14.54 -8.40
C SER A 59 13.45 -14.59 -9.93
N PRO A 60 12.43 -14.05 -10.62
CA PRO A 60 12.47 -13.98 -12.08
C PRO A 60 13.55 -13.02 -12.55
N ASN A 61 14.23 -13.34 -13.64
CA ASN A 61 15.17 -12.43 -14.28
C ASN A 61 14.41 -11.46 -15.19
N TYR A 62 14.28 -10.22 -14.78
CA TYR A 62 13.59 -9.17 -15.54
C TYR A 62 14.48 -7.96 -15.86
N ALA A 63 15.73 -7.96 -15.39
CA ALA A 63 16.59 -6.78 -15.47
C ALA A 63 16.81 -6.32 -16.92
N GLU A 64 17.12 -7.23 -17.82
CA GLU A 64 17.37 -6.91 -19.22
C GLU A 64 16.09 -6.44 -19.94
N LEU A 65 14.98 -7.16 -19.73
CA LEU A 65 13.68 -6.78 -20.29
C LEU A 65 13.27 -5.39 -19.84
N LEU A 66 13.44 -5.10 -18.55
CA LEU A 66 13.10 -3.81 -17.97
C LEU A 66 14.00 -2.70 -18.52
N HIS A 67 15.30 -2.95 -18.66
CA HIS A 67 16.25 -2.02 -19.28
C HIS A 67 15.79 -1.58 -20.67
N TYR A 68 15.51 -2.53 -21.55
CA TYR A 68 15.05 -2.21 -22.91
C TYR A 68 13.72 -1.46 -22.92
N ALA A 69 12.77 -1.88 -22.09
CA ALA A 69 11.46 -1.27 -22.03
C ALA A 69 11.51 0.17 -21.53
N VAL A 70 12.26 0.44 -20.45
CA VAL A 70 12.45 1.77 -19.90
C VAL A 70 13.17 2.66 -20.91
N HIS A 71 14.24 2.18 -21.52
CA HIS A 71 14.99 2.95 -22.52
C HIS A 71 14.12 3.32 -23.73
N ALA A 72 13.28 2.40 -24.20
CA ALA A 72 12.34 2.68 -25.28
C ALA A 72 11.27 3.71 -24.88
N ALA A 73 10.78 3.68 -23.64
CA ALA A 73 9.82 4.64 -23.13
C ALA A 73 10.44 6.05 -23.00
N GLU A 74 11.61 6.16 -22.36
CA GLU A 74 12.35 7.42 -22.18
C GLU A 74 12.77 8.05 -23.53
N SER A 75 13.02 7.23 -24.54
CA SER A 75 13.36 7.72 -25.90
C SER A 75 12.16 8.36 -26.61
N ARG A 76 10.94 8.00 -26.22
CA ARG A 76 9.70 8.56 -26.78
C ARG A 76 9.24 9.81 -26.02
N ASP A 77 9.39 9.76 -24.71
CA ASP A 77 9.00 10.83 -23.80
C ASP A 77 9.96 10.84 -22.60
N ALA A 78 10.77 11.90 -22.49
CA ALA A 78 11.74 12.06 -21.41
C ALA A 78 11.10 12.31 -20.03
N ASP A 79 9.83 12.70 -20.00
CA ASP A 79 9.06 12.97 -18.77
C ASP A 79 8.05 11.87 -18.45
N VAL A 80 8.14 10.74 -19.13
CA VAL A 80 7.25 9.58 -18.91
C VAL A 80 7.21 9.18 -17.44
N GLN A 81 6.01 8.89 -16.96
CA GLN A 81 5.80 8.39 -15.61
C GLN A 81 5.49 6.89 -15.62
N TYR A 82 5.92 6.21 -14.58
CA TYR A 82 5.77 4.77 -14.43
C TYR A 82 4.84 4.42 -13.28
N ASP A 83 3.84 3.57 -13.55
CA ASP A 83 3.02 2.95 -12.54
C ASP A 83 3.46 1.49 -12.38
N VAL A 84 4.07 1.16 -11.24
CA VAL A 84 4.49 -0.20 -10.89
C VAL A 84 3.43 -0.82 -10.00
N VAL A 85 2.62 -1.71 -10.56
CA VAL A 85 1.46 -2.29 -9.89
C VAL A 85 1.70 -3.76 -9.58
N SER A 86 1.70 -4.10 -8.31
CA SER A 86 1.68 -5.49 -7.86
C SER A 86 0.26 -6.02 -7.97
N VAL A 87 0.07 -7.04 -8.81
CA VAL A 87 -1.23 -7.71 -8.98
C VAL A 87 -1.13 -9.07 -8.29
N LEU A 88 -1.88 -9.22 -7.20
CA LEU A 88 -1.78 -10.35 -6.28
C LEU A 88 -2.93 -11.33 -6.53
N LYS A 89 -2.65 -12.61 -6.39
CA LYS A 89 -3.69 -13.62 -6.42
C LYS A 89 -4.58 -13.56 -5.17
N THR A 90 -3.97 -13.28 -4.01
CA THR A 90 -4.67 -13.20 -2.71
C THR A 90 -4.22 -12.00 -1.90
N THR A 91 -5.06 -11.54 -0.99
CA THR A 91 -4.73 -10.43 -0.08
C THR A 91 -3.65 -10.79 0.94
N SER A 92 -3.43 -12.05 1.23
CA SER A 92 -2.36 -12.51 2.13
C SER A 92 -0.95 -12.24 1.58
N GLU A 93 -0.82 -11.99 0.27
CA GLU A 93 0.45 -11.74 -0.40
C GLU A 93 0.85 -10.26 -0.45
N VAL A 94 0.10 -9.35 0.18
CA VAL A 94 0.32 -7.90 0.08
C VAL A 94 1.75 -7.50 0.45
N ALA A 95 2.28 -8.01 1.56
CA ALA A 95 3.65 -7.70 1.99
C ALA A 95 4.69 -8.15 0.94
N ALA A 96 4.57 -9.38 0.45
CA ALA A 96 5.45 -9.91 -0.59
C ALA A 96 5.31 -9.14 -1.92
N GLY A 97 4.08 -8.74 -2.26
CA GLY A 97 3.80 -7.93 -3.44
C GLY A 97 4.42 -6.54 -3.37
N GLN A 98 4.38 -5.90 -2.22
CA GLN A 98 5.04 -4.61 -2.01
C GLN A 98 6.55 -4.72 -2.17
N GLU A 99 7.19 -5.74 -1.57
CA GLU A 99 8.62 -5.99 -1.72
C GLU A 99 9.02 -6.18 -3.19
N ARG A 100 8.25 -6.94 -3.93
CA ARG A 100 8.47 -7.17 -5.38
C ARG A 100 8.35 -5.87 -6.18
N ALA A 101 7.31 -5.07 -5.92
CA ALA A 101 7.12 -3.76 -6.56
C ALA A 101 8.27 -2.79 -6.24
N ILE A 102 8.75 -2.76 -4.99
CA ILE A 102 9.91 -1.97 -4.59
C ILE A 102 11.18 -2.45 -5.31
N GLY A 103 11.36 -3.75 -5.48
CA GLY A 103 12.46 -4.32 -6.24
C GLY A 103 12.46 -3.84 -7.71
N VAL A 104 11.30 -3.85 -8.35
CA VAL A 104 11.12 -3.35 -9.73
C VAL A 104 11.33 -1.83 -9.79
N MET A 105 10.80 -1.06 -8.84
CA MET A 105 11.04 0.38 -8.75
C MET A 105 12.54 0.69 -8.68
N ARG A 106 13.29 -0.02 -7.82
CA ARG A 106 14.74 0.15 -7.70
C ARG A 106 15.46 -0.20 -9.01
N ALA A 107 14.96 -1.18 -9.76
CA ALA A 107 15.51 -1.52 -11.06
C ALA A 107 15.29 -0.40 -12.09
N ILE A 108 14.09 0.22 -12.13
CA ILE A 108 13.79 1.38 -12.97
C ILE A 108 14.68 2.57 -12.58
N MET A 109 14.88 2.81 -11.28
CA MET A 109 15.76 3.90 -10.81
C MET A 109 17.22 3.71 -11.25
N ARG A 110 17.71 2.48 -11.38
CA ARG A 110 19.07 2.21 -11.92
C ARG A 110 19.21 2.65 -13.38
N GLU A 111 18.11 2.72 -14.12
CA GLU A 111 18.06 3.29 -15.48
C GLU A 111 17.98 4.83 -15.49
N ARG A 112 18.33 5.48 -14.36
CA ARG A 112 18.36 6.93 -14.17
C ARG A 112 16.98 7.62 -14.13
N VAL A 113 15.90 6.86 -13.95
CA VAL A 113 14.57 7.41 -13.72
C VAL A 113 14.45 7.86 -12.27
N PRO A 114 14.10 9.13 -11.99
CA PRO A 114 13.93 9.61 -10.63
C PRO A 114 12.72 8.97 -9.95
N ALA A 115 12.79 8.71 -8.65
CA ALA A 115 11.71 8.11 -7.88
C ALA A 115 10.40 8.90 -7.95
N THR A 116 10.46 10.21 -8.15
CA THR A 116 9.30 11.10 -8.29
C THR A 116 8.42 10.80 -9.50
N ARG A 117 8.97 10.09 -10.50
CA ARG A 117 8.23 9.64 -11.70
C ARG A 117 7.73 8.20 -11.60
N ILE A 118 7.93 7.54 -10.44
CA ILE A 118 7.54 6.14 -10.25
C ILE A 118 6.47 6.06 -9.15
N HIS A 119 5.32 5.50 -9.48
CA HIS A 119 4.21 5.32 -8.58
C HIS A 119 3.98 3.84 -8.29
N LEU A 120 3.84 3.49 -7.02
CA LEU A 120 3.59 2.11 -6.60
C LEU A 120 2.11 1.90 -6.34
N GLY A 121 1.60 0.76 -6.78
CA GLY A 121 0.23 0.33 -6.54
C GLY A 121 0.15 -1.15 -6.22
N VAL A 122 -0.93 -1.54 -5.55
CA VAL A 122 -1.25 -2.94 -5.25
C VAL A 122 -2.72 -3.17 -5.58
N ARG A 123 -3.03 -4.28 -6.22
CA ARG A 123 -4.40 -4.75 -6.42
C ARG A 123 -4.47 -6.27 -6.34
N THR A 124 -5.65 -6.80 -6.15
CA THR A 124 -5.89 -8.24 -6.11
C THR A 124 -6.68 -8.67 -7.34
N ASP A 125 -6.26 -9.77 -7.96
CA ASP A 125 -6.97 -10.43 -9.05
C ASP A 125 -6.92 -11.94 -8.82
N PRO A 126 -7.98 -12.55 -8.28
CA PRO A 126 -8.02 -13.98 -7.96
C PRO A 126 -8.00 -14.88 -9.20
N ALA A 127 -8.23 -14.33 -10.40
CA ALA A 127 -8.16 -15.08 -11.66
C ALA A 127 -6.72 -15.38 -12.12
N LEU A 128 -5.72 -14.74 -11.51
CA LEU A 128 -4.33 -14.97 -11.84
C LEU A 128 -3.87 -16.38 -11.45
N VAL A 129 -3.02 -16.96 -12.29
CA VAL A 129 -2.31 -18.22 -11.98
C VAL A 129 -1.24 -17.96 -10.90
N ALA A 130 -0.50 -16.88 -11.04
CA ALA A 130 0.51 -16.42 -10.09
C ALA A 130 0.47 -14.90 -9.96
N SER A 131 0.94 -14.39 -8.82
CA SER A 131 1.07 -12.94 -8.61
C SER A 131 2.09 -12.35 -9.57
N GLN A 132 1.85 -11.12 -10.00
CA GLN A 132 2.61 -10.41 -11.03
C GLN A 132 2.98 -9.01 -10.55
N VAL A 133 4.03 -8.44 -11.12
CA VAL A 133 4.25 -6.99 -11.12
C VAL A 133 4.12 -6.49 -12.54
N ARG A 134 3.26 -5.52 -12.75
CA ARG A 134 3.01 -4.89 -14.05
C ARG A 134 3.49 -3.44 -14.03
N VAL A 135 4.25 -3.07 -15.04
CA VAL A 135 4.73 -1.70 -15.21
C VAL A 135 3.93 -1.07 -16.34
N TYR A 136 3.31 0.06 -16.07
CA TYR A 136 2.59 0.87 -17.06
C TYR A 136 3.29 2.21 -17.22
N VAL A 137 3.07 2.84 -18.35
CA VAL A 137 3.51 4.22 -18.63
C VAL A 137 2.29 5.14 -18.77
N ARG A 138 2.48 6.42 -18.44
CA ARG A 138 1.51 7.49 -18.59
C ARG A 138 2.19 8.84 -18.82
#